data_4fe038003a0af22f318c4e76a0246ceb
#
_entry.id   4fe038003a0af22f318c4e76a0246ceb
#
_cell.length_a   1.000
_cell.length_b   1.000
_cell.length_c   1.000
_cell.angle_alpha   90.00
_cell.angle_beta   90.00
_cell.angle_gamma   90.00
#
_symmetry.space_group_name_H-M   'P 1'
#
loop_
_entity.id
_entity.type
_entity.pdbx_description
1 polymer ?
#
loop_
_entity_poly.entity_id
_entity_poly.type
_entity_poly.pdbx_seq_one_letter_code
_entity_poly.pdbx_strand_id
1 'polypeptide(L)'
;MGDNVGLIFIIVGSIIVALAMAILLIYFFVIRKNKIRKDFRSLDKLFQYYHALLIGQNAQYVKRLEIISRTNLLYVEIHTKFLKIFKEIRDKQDANTQTSINRLADMISDRHYKQAREYIPEVKTVVEEYEKSVADLNAELLKVVKPEEDCRQSSLALKEQLRRIKQDYYAKQGDLVMIASSFDKIFSLIDAKFDDFETFVESAQYDDANNVLPEIEKILNSLAQSMVELPNLCVLVSDFVPNKLSDLENAYNRMTRESYPLHHLCVETALKEMRATLEKYRESLKYLNVHGIQDGLDNMLNRIDDFLKKFDEEKEACKLFKEQNDSVYSTVNLIERRFIRLCNTIPEVSRIYIINDAHKSKVNEIQTNINRVGALKRSLDTFIHSNIKQPYSSLVVKMNELKEASDSIISDLDEFNSYIASLKSDSEAAYKLLFTFFDKVKKAEKEIRDINISRLNEKYSEDFDKSYELLNSIYELLRKCPIDVDQVNKCVAELYEVCNDILDDGAIAQEHNMMTLAENAIMYANRGRSHLSDIDQLVSQAETFFKDGEFEQAYIIAGNALKKIRANNENQ
;
A
#
# COMPACT_ATOMS: atom_id res chain seq x y z
N MET A 1 -3.93 -94.36 -63.24
CA MET A 1 -3.17 -93.13 -62.91
C MET A 1 -3.53 -92.61 -61.50
N GLY A 2 -4.17 -93.41 -60.64
CA GLY A 2 -4.62 -92.98 -59.30
C GLY A 2 -3.66 -93.34 -58.15
N ASP A 3 -2.82 -94.40 -58.30
CA ASP A 3 -2.04 -94.91 -57.15
C ASP A 3 -0.72 -94.18 -56.86
N ASN A 4 -0.16 -93.46 -57.85
CA ASN A 4 1.06 -92.69 -57.63
C ASN A 4 0.92 -91.38 -56.91
N VAL A 5 -0.28 -90.71 -56.92
CA VAL A 5 -0.54 -89.44 -56.26
C VAL A 5 -0.67 -89.59 -54.75
N GLY A 6 -1.27 -90.72 -54.28
CA GLY A 6 -1.36 -91.04 -52.87
C GLY A 6 0.00 -91.28 -52.20
N LEU A 7 0.87 -91.99 -52.95
CA LEU A 7 2.20 -92.34 -52.46
C LEU A 7 3.11 -91.06 -52.36
N ILE A 8 2.94 -90.12 -53.29
CA ILE A 8 3.66 -88.77 -53.23
C ILE A 8 3.19 -87.96 -52.04
N PHE A 9 1.87 -87.92 -51.73
CA PHE A 9 1.37 -87.19 -50.55
C PHE A 9 1.85 -87.81 -49.23
N ILE A 10 1.97 -89.16 -49.13
CA ILE A 10 2.50 -89.79 -47.95
C ILE A 10 3.98 -89.52 -47.79
N ILE A 11 4.77 -89.51 -48.85
CA ILE A 11 6.19 -89.18 -48.80
C ILE A 11 6.40 -87.70 -48.46
N VAL A 12 5.67 -86.79 -49.06
CA VAL A 12 5.76 -85.36 -48.75
C VAL A 12 5.32 -85.08 -47.30
N GLY A 13 4.23 -85.72 -46.83
CA GLY A 13 3.78 -85.64 -45.46
C GLY A 13 4.82 -86.15 -44.45
N SER A 14 5.46 -87.27 -44.74
CA SER A 14 6.52 -87.81 -43.86
C SER A 14 7.78 -86.93 -43.81
N ILE A 15 8.14 -86.27 -44.91
CA ILE A 15 9.26 -85.35 -44.99
C ILE A 15 8.92 -84.08 -44.15
N ILE A 16 7.69 -83.56 -44.23
CA ILE A 16 7.28 -82.44 -43.45
C ILE A 16 7.29 -82.74 -41.94
N VAL A 17 6.78 -83.88 -41.53
CA VAL A 17 6.82 -84.34 -40.13
C VAL A 17 8.26 -84.57 -39.65
N ALA A 18 9.13 -85.14 -40.49
CA ALA A 18 10.53 -85.29 -40.16
C ALA A 18 11.27 -83.95 -40.03
N LEU A 19 10.98 -83.00 -40.92
CA LEU A 19 11.48 -81.61 -40.83
C LEU A 19 10.95 -80.85 -39.58
N ALA A 20 9.67 -80.98 -39.28
CA ALA A 20 9.09 -80.43 -38.09
C ALA A 20 9.69 -80.98 -36.79
N MET A 21 9.93 -82.35 -36.79
CA MET A 21 10.58 -83.04 -35.68
C MET A 21 12.06 -82.63 -35.56
N ALA A 22 12.76 -82.44 -36.67
CA ALA A 22 14.13 -81.91 -36.69
C ALA A 22 14.21 -80.45 -36.19
N ILE A 23 13.28 -79.60 -36.58
CA ILE A 23 13.18 -78.22 -36.10
C ILE A 23 12.87 -78.24 -34.61
N LEU A 24 11.95 -79.02 -34.11
CA LEU A 24 11.62 -79.17 -32.69
C LEU A 24 12.84 -79.70 -31.88
N LEU A 25 13.61 -80.65 -32.40
CA LEU A 25 14.82 -81.16 -31.76
C LEU A 25 15.92 -80.05 -31.72
N ILE A 26 16.13 -79.33 -32.82
CA ILE A 26 17.08 -78.20 -32.87
C ILE A 26 16.65 -77.13 -31.91
N TYR A 27 15.36 -76.72 -31.88
CA TYR A 27 14.80 -75.70 -30.98
C TYR A 27 14.97 -76.13 -29.50
N PHE A 28 14.71 -77.42 -29.17
CA PHE A 28 14.91 -77.95 -27.82
C PHE A 28 16.41 -78.01 -27.42
N PHE A 29 17.27 -78.26 -28.37
CA PHE A 29 18.72 -78.23 -28.14
C PHE A 29 19.27 -76.85 -27.96
N VAL A 30 18.77 -75.87 -28.71
CA VAL A 30 19.14 -74.42 -28.61
C VAL A 30 18.65 -73.85 -27.31
N ILE A 31 17.42 -74.13 -26.90
CA ILE A 31 16.88 -73.65 -25.61
C ILE A 31 17.71 -74.22 -24.45
N ARG A 32 17.99 -75.48 -24.46
CA ARG A 32 18.85 -76.15 -23.43
C ARG A 32 20.22 -75.50 -23.33
N LYS A 33 20.86 -75.26 -24.45
CA LYS A 33 22.17 -74.61 -24.50
C LYS A 33 22.14 -73.21 -23.98
N ASN A 34 21.13 -72.46 -24.37
CA ASN A 34 20.93 -71.05 -23.89
C ASN A 34 20.63 -71.00 -22.40
N LYS A 35 19.86 -71.93 -21.86
CA LYS A 35 19.61 -72.05 -20.43
C LYS A 35 20.90 -72.33 -19.64
N ILE A 36 21.70 -73.30 -20.04
CA ILE A 36 23.00 -73.62 -19.40
C ILE A 36 23.92 -72.38 -19.42
N ARG A 37 24.01 -71.70 -20.56
CA ARG A 37 24.79 -70.43 -20.64
C ARG A 37 24.26 -69.31 -19.78
N LYS A 38 22.95 -69.22 -19.63
CA LYS A 38 22.31 -68.22 -18.77
C LYS A 38 22.60 -68.53 -17.29
N ASP A 39 22.44 -69.80 -16.89
CA ASP A 39 22.69 -70.24 -15.52
C ASP A 39 24.17 -70.01 -15.16
N PHE A 40 25.12 -70.39 -16.06
CA PHE A 40 26.53 -70.08 -15.87
C PHE A 40 26.81 -68.61 -15.72
N ARG A 41 26.28 -67.75 -16.61
CA ARG A 41 26.48 -66.29 -16.53
C ARG A 41 25.94 -65.68 -15.23
N SER A 42 24.86 -66.26 -14.70
CA SER A 42 24.31 -65.79 -13.41
C SER A 42 25.21 -66.19 -12.25
N LEU A 43 25.76 -67.41 -12.24
CA LEU A 43 26.70 -67.90 -11.21
C LEU A 43 28.04 -67.16 -11.28
N ASP A 44 28.57 -66.96 -12.48
CA ASP A 44 29.82 -66.24 -12.68
C ASP A 44 29.67 -64.73 -12.22
N LYS A 45 28.58 -64.09 -12.60
CA LYS A 45 28.31 -62.71 -12.11
C LYS A 45 28.20 -62.64 -10.60
N LEU A 46 27.54 -63.61 -9.99
CA LEU A 46 27.39 -63.70 -8.54
C LEU A 46 28.74 -63.87 -7.86
N PHE A 47 29.56 -64.80 -8.38
CA PHE A 47 30.90 -64.99 -7.88
C PHE A 47 31.78 -63.75 -8.04
N GLN A 48 31.80 -63.09 -9.21
CA GLN A 48 32.61 -61.92 -9.46
C GLN A 48 32.20 -60.76 -8.50
N TYR A 49 30.92 -60.62 -8.22
CA TYR A 49 30.44 -59.64 -7.26
C TYR A 49 30.99 -59.89 -5.85
N TYR A 50 30.85 -61.10 -5.31
CA TYR A 50 31.33 -61.44 -3.97
C TYR A 50 32.86 -61.55 -3.87
N HIS A 51 33.53 -61.94 -4.95
CA HIS A 51 34.96 -61.85 -5.05
C HIS A 51 35.50 -60.45 -4.99
N ALA A 52 34.87 -59.53 -5.73
CA ALA A 52 35.18 -58.10 -5.64
C ALA A 52 34.91 -57.53 -4.24
N LEU A 53 33.81 -57.93 -3.58
CA LEU A 53 33.49 -57.58 -2.21
C LEU A 53 34.55 -58.09 -1.22
N LEU A 54 34.99 -59.32 -1.35
CA LEU A 54 35.99 -59.90 -0.48
C LEU A 54 37.35 -59.21 -0.59
N ILE A 55 37.88 -59.07 -1.83
CA ILE A 55 39.22 -58.51 -2.07
C ILE A 55 39.22 -57.01 -1.93
N GLY A 56 38.10 -56.32 -2.24
CA GLY A 56 37.95 -54.90 -2.12
C GLY A 56 37.59 -54.48 -0.68
N GLN A 57 36.30 -54.47 -0.39
CA GLN A 57 35.75 -53.88 0.83
C GLN A 57 36.14 -54.66 2.10
N ASN A 58 35.99 -55.99 2.10
CA ASN A 58 36.31 -56.77 3.29
C ASN A 58 37.82 -56.73 3.62
N ALA A 59 38.70 -56.76 2.59
CA ALA A 59 40.14 -56.60 2.78
C ALA A 59 40.50 -55.23 3.37
N GLN A 60 39.81 -54.16 2.93
CA GLN A 60 39.98 -52.81 3.50
C GLN A 60 39.57 -52.78 4.96
N TYR A 61 38.42 -53.38 5.31
CA TYR A 61 37.95 -53.42 6.70
C TYR A 61 38.91 -54.22 7.61
N VAL A 62 39.42 -55.37 7.17
CA VAL A 62 40.41 -56.13 7.93
C VAL A 62 41.69 -55.33 8.14
N LYS A 63 42.19 -54.63 7.10
CA LYS A 63 43.34 -53.72 7.20
C LYS A 63 43.06 -52.55 8.17
N ARG A 64 41.81 -52.02 8.17
CA ARG A 64 41.42 -50.97 9.12
C ARG A 64 41.43 -51.49 10.55
N LEU A 65 40.90 -52.68 10.81
CA LEU A 65 40.96 -53.33 12.12
C LEU A 65 42.40 -53.59 12.58
N GLU A 66 43.33 -53.90 11.63
CA GLU A 66 44.76 -54.00 11.96
C GLU A 66 45.31 -52.69 12.50
N ILE A 67 44.96 -51.58 11.90
CA ILE A 67 45.42 -50.24 12.33
C ILE A 67 44.85 -49.94 13.73
N ILE A 68 43.54 -50.18 13.95
CA ILE A 68 42.86 -49.94 15.25
C ILE A 68 43.46 -50.86 16.33
N SER A 69 43.78 -52.13 16.00
CA SER A 69 44.38 -53.09 16.95
C SER A 69 45.79 -52.70 17.39
N ARG A 70 46.51 -51.89 16.66
CA ARG A 70 47.83 -51.37 17.06
C ARG A 70 47.75 -50.34 18.18
N THR A 71 46.61 -49.61 18.25
CA THR A 71 46.37 -48.59 19.26
C THR A 71 45.55 -49.08 20.43
N ASN A 72 44.68 -50.09 20.24
CA ASN A 72 43.80 -50.61 21.29
C ASN A 72 43.89 -52.16 21.39
N LEU A 73 44.32 -52.63 22.58
CA LEU A 73 44.49 -54.05 22.91
C LEU A 73 43.18 -54.88 22.81
N LEU A 74 42.03 -54.28 23.05
CA LEU A 74 40.73 -54.96 22.91
C LEU A 74 40.44 -55.38 21.49
N TYR A 75 40.96 -54.68 20.50
CA TYR A 75 40.78 -55.00 19.09
C TYR A 75 41.78 -56.01 18.53
N VAL A 76 42.82 -56.40 19.29
CA VAL A 76 43.81 -57.41 18.86
C VAL A 76 43.15 -58.77 18.69
N GLU A 77 42.32 -59.18 19.63
CA GLU A 77 41.59 -60.46 19.54
C GLU A 77 40.54 -60.41 18.41
N ILE A 78 39.82 -59.31 18.27
CA ILE A 78 38.84 -59.11 17.21
C ILE A 78 39.50 -59.16 15.83
N HIS A 79 40.60 -58.44 15.64
CA HIS A 79 41.38 -58.47 14.39
C HIS A 79 41.88 -59.85 14.10
N THR A 80 42.46 -60.56 15.07
CA THR A 80 42.97 -61.89 14.88
C THR A 80 41.89 -62.91 14.46
N LYS A 81 40.70 -62.78 15.04
CA LYS A 81 39.51 -63.57 14.66
C LYS A 81 39.11 -63.32 13.21
N PHE A 82 38.89 -62.02 12.86
CA PHE A 82 38.45 -61.66 11.50
C PHE A 82 39.53 -61.94 10.43
N LEU A 83 40.79 -61.74 10.75
CA LEU A 83 41.89 -62.04 9.86
C LEU A 83 41.95 -63.56 9.56
N LYS A 84 41.69 -64.43 10.55
CA LYS A 84 41.62 -65.87 10.36
C LYS A 84 40.46 -66.26 9.44
N ILE A 85 39.27 -65.72 9.67
CA ILE A 85 38.09 -66.00 8.86
C ILE A 85 38.31 -65.48 7.42
N PHE A 86 38.81 -64.26 7.27
CA PHE A 86 39.11 -63.65 5.97
C PHE A 86 40.11 -64.51 5.16
N LYS A 87 41.21 -65.00 5.80
CA LYS A 87 42.19 -65.89 5.16
C LYS A 87 41.57 -67.20 4.78
N GLU A 88 40.73 -67.80 5.62
CA GLU A 88 40.04 -69.01 5.34
C GLU A 88 39.10 -68.92 4.14
N ILE A 89 38.31 -67.85 4.06
CA ILE A 89 37.42 -67.59 2.92
C ILE A 89 38.25 -67.32 1.66
N ARG A 90 39.27 -66.47 1.71
CA ARG A 90 40.10 -66.09 0.57
C ARG A 90 40.93 -67.29 0.05
N ASP A 91 41.64 -67.97 0.93
CA ASP A 91 42.64 -68.98 0.52
C ASP A 91 42.02 -70.37 0.20
N LYS A 92 40.83 -70.67 0.82
CA LYS A 92 40.16 -71.96 0.58
C LYS A 92 38.87 -71.80 -0.25
N GLN A 93 37.92 -70.99 0.21
CA GLN A 93 36.59 -70.95 -0.42
C GLN A 93 36.64 -70.25 -1.77
N ASP A 94 37.25 -69.07 -1.83
CA ASP A 94 37.39 -68.27 -3.07
C ASP A 94 38.18 -69.10 -4.14
N ALA A 95 39.29 -69.64 -3.79
CA ALA A 95 40.11 -70.49 -4.70
C ALA A 95 39.34 -71.70 -5.21
N ASN A 96 38.58 -72.42 -4.34
CA ASN A 96 37.74 -73.53 -4.72
C ASN A 96 36.59 -73.16 -5.65
N THR A 97 35.90 -72.07 -5.33
CA THR A 97 34.77 -71.51 -6.12
C THR A 97 35.28 -71.07 -7.50
N GLN A 98 36.40 -70.36 -7.56
CA GLN A 98 37.03 -69.90 -8.79
C GLN A 98 37.40 -71.16 -9.67
N THR A 99 37.98 -72.21 -9.06
CA THR A 99 38.32 -73.44 -9.77
C THR A 99 37.08 -74.16 -10.31
N SER A 100 35.99 -74.17 -9.54
CA SER A 100 34.71 -74.78 -9.94
C SER A 100 34.04 -74.01 -11.08
N ILE A 101 34.05 -72.69 -11.04
CA ILE A 101 33.53 -71.81 -12.10
C ILE A 101 34.37 -71.95 -13.38
N ASN A 102 35.73 -71.99 -13.28
CA ASN A 102 36.62 -72.14 -14.41
C ASN A 102 36.38 -73.50 -15.08
N ARG A 103 36.29 -74.59 -14.30
CA ARG A 103 35.98 -75.95 -14.81
C ARG A 103 34.61 -75.98 -15.51
N LEU A 104 33.58 -75.29 -14.99
CA LEU A 104 32.28 -75.18 -15.65
C LEU A 104 32.39 -74.38 -16.95
N ALA A 105 33.18 -73.26 -16.97
CA ALA A 105 33.47 -72.48 -18.15
C ALA A 105 34.16 -73.35 -19.25
N ASP A 106 35.15 -74.10 -18.89
CA ASP A 106 35.87 -75.05 -19.81
C ASP A 106 34.89 -76.05 -20.39
N MET A 107 34.05 -76.73 -19.58
CA MET A 107 33.01 -77.64 -20.07
C MET A 107 32.05 -77.02 -21.06
N ILE A 108 31.70 -75.76 -20.89
CA ILE A 108 30.80 -74.99 -21.78
C ILE A 108 31.56 -74.61 -23.07
N SER A 109 32.82 -74.21 -22.98
CA SER A 109 33.67 -73.89 -24.14
C SER A 109 33.92 -75.06 -25.02
N ASP A 110 34.21 -76.23 -24.42
CA ASP A 110 34.46 -77.51 -25.08
C ASP A 110 33.17 -78.19 -25.55
N ARG A 111 32.02 -77.54 -25.41
CA ARG A 111 30.70 -78.04 -25.84
C ARG A 111 30.17 -79.25 -25.09
N HIS A 112 30.70 -79.60 -23.94
CA HIS A 112 30.27 -80.73 -23.09
C HIS A 112 29.02 -80.39 -22.26
N TYR A 113 27.95 -79.97 -22.92
CA TYR A 113 26.73 -79.45 -22.27
C TYR A 113 26.01 -80.44 -21.35
N LYS A 114 26.13 -81.73 -21.57
CA LYS A 114 25.51 -82.74 -20.69
C LYS A 114 26.22 -82.77 -19.34
N GLN A 115 27.54 -82.82 -19.33
CA GLN A 115 28.35 -82.78 -18.11
C GLN A 115 28.22 -81.45 -17.39
N ALA A 116 28.24 -80.33 -18.14
CA ALA A 116 28.02 -79.00 -17.57
C ALA A 116 26.69 -78.90 -16.83
N ARG A 117 25.60 -79.48 -17.37
CA ARG A 117 24.29 -79.50 -16.72
C ARG A 117 24.26 -80.26 -15.40
N GLU A 118 24.94 -81.42 -15.35
CA GLU A 118 25.05 -82.25 -14.15
C GLU A 118 25.93 -81.60 -13.08
N TYR A 119 26.88 -80.75 -13.49
CA TYR A 119 27.81 -80.04 -12.60
C TYR A 119 27.27 -78.71 -12.10
N ILE A 120 26.32 -78.01 -12.80
CA ILE A 120 25.73 -76.76 -12.40
C ILE A 120 25.15 -76.75 -10.97
N PRO A 121 24.38 -77.80 -10.51
CA PRO A 121 23.88 -77.81 -9.14
C PRO A 121 24.96 -77.76 -8.07
N GLU A 122 26.05 -78.48 -8.32
CA GLU A 122 27.22 -78.57 -7.43
C GLU A 122 27.95 -77.22 -7.38
N VAL A 123 28.22 -76.58 -8.54
CA VAL A 123 28.80 -75.21 -8.60
C VAL A 123 27.89 -74.21 -7.96
N LYS A 124 26.57 -74.34 -8.12
CA LYS A 124 25.59 -73.44 -7.50
C LYS A 124 25.67 -73.50 -5.97
N THR A 125 25.73 -74.70 -5.40
CA THR A 125 25.87 -74.87 -3.93
C THR A 125 27.18 -74.26 -3.45
N VAL A 126 28.29 -74.45 -4.15
CA VAL A 126 29.61 -73.88 -3.80
C VAL A 126 29.59 -72.36 -3.86
N VAL A 127 28.94 -71.80 -4.90
CA VAL A 127 28.78 -70.32 -5.03
C VAL A 127 27.88 -69.76 -3.95
N GLU A 128 26.77 -70.44 -3.61
CA GLU A 128 25.82 -69.97 -2.55
C GLU A 128 26.50 -70.09 -1.16
N GLU A 129 27.30 -71.11 -0.88
CA GLU A 129 28.08 -71.17 0.38
C GLU A 129 29.15 -70.09 0.46
N TYR A 130 29.82 -69.79 -0.64
CA TYR A 130 30.79 -68.71 -0.75
C TYR A 130 30.11 -67.32 -0.54
N GLU A 131 29.00 -67.10 -1.26
CA GLU A 131 28.16 -65.90 -1.10
C GLU A 131 27.84 -65.65 0.37
N LYS A 132 27.27 -66.66 1.04
CA LYS A 132 26.89 -66.56 2.46
C LYS A 132 28.11 -66.27 3.34
N SER A 133 29.22 -66.93 3.15
CA SER A 133 30.42 -66.70 3.95
C SER A 133 31.00 -65.31 3.79
N VAL A 134 31.01 -64.77 2.55
CA VAL A 134 31.49 -63.40 2.29
C VAL A 134 30.53 -62.40 2.77
N ALA A 135 29.20 -62.59 2.60
CA ALA A 135 28.18 -61.68 3.10
C ALA A 135 28.14 -61.60 4.62
N ASP A 136 28.21 -62.74 5.31
CA ASP A 136 28.26 -62.80 6.77
C ASP A 136 29.54 -62.15 7.31
N LEU A 137 30.69 -62.36 6.70
CA LEU A 137 31.94 -61.67 7.07
C LEU A 137 31.81 -60.16 6.87
N ASN A 138 31.27 -59.75 5.72
CA ASN A 138 31.07 -58.30 5.46
C ASN A 138 30.13 -57.66 6.50
N ALA A 139 29.00 -58.29 6.80
CA ALA A 139 28.04 -57.79 7.77
C ALA A 139 28.63 -57.69 9.19
N GLU A 140 29.44 -58.66 9.60
CA GLU A 140 30.10 -58.63 10.91
C GLU A 140 31.24 -57.59 10.97
N LEU A 141 32.07 -57.51 9.91
CA LEU A 141 33.11 -56.47 9.80
C LEU A 141 32.53 -55.07 9.83
N LEU A 142 31.42 -54.89 9.11
CA LEU A 142 30.74 -53.59 9.06
C LEU A 142 30.25 -53.14 10.46
N LYS A 143 29.69 -54.07 11.25
CA LYS A 143 29.26 -53.77 12.63
C LYS A 143 30.39 -53.24 13.51
N VAL A 144 31.61 -53.70 13.29
CA VAL A 144 32.77 -53.33 14.11
C VAL A 144 33.48 -52.08 13.60
N VAL A 145 33.56 -51.92 12.26
CA VAL A 145 34.30 -50.80 11.63
C VAL A 145 33.44 -49.55 11.44
N LYS A 146 32.12 -49.72 11.19
CA LYS A 146 31.22 -48.61 10.92
C LYS A 146 31.18 -47.53 12.03
N PRO A 147 31.10 -47.86 13.33
CA PRO A 147 31.11 -46.86 14.38
C PRO A 147 32.34 -45.94 14.33
N GLU A 148 33.51 -46.48 14.07
CA GLU A 148 34.75 -45.70 13.94
C GLU A 148 34.74 -44.83 12.70
N GLU A 149 34.26 -45.34 11.57
CA GLU A 149 34.16 -44.60 10.31
C GLU A 149 33.16 -43.43 10.43
N ASP A 150 31.98 -43.68 11.01
CA ASP A 150 30.94 -42.66 11.26
C ASP A 150 31.49 -41.57 12.18
N CYS A 151 32.16 -41.95 13.28
CA CYS A 151 32.83 -41.01 14.19
C CYS A 151 33.83 -40.11 13.45
N ARG A 152 34.69 -40.71 12.63
CA ARG A 152 35.73 -39.99 11.89
C ARG A 152 35.16 -39.04 10.86
N GLN A 153 34.14 -39.46 10.09
CA GLN A 153 33.49 -38.61 9.09
C GLN A 153 32.78 -37.42 9.74
N SER A 154 32.03 -37.69 10.81
CA SER A 154 31.33 -36.63 11.56
C SER A 154 32.31 -35.65 12.17
N SER A 155 33.40 -36.13 12.79
CA SER A 155 34.44 -35.27 13.34
C SER A 155 35.12 -34.41 12.27
N LEU A 156 35.42 -34.94 11.09
CA LEU A 156 36.01 -34.18 9.99
C LEU A 156 35.07 -33.07 9.51
N ALA A 157 33.76 -33.35 9.40
CA ALA A 157 32.77 -32.35 9.02
C ALA A 157 32.69 -31.20 10.04
N LEU A 158 32.67 -31.55 11.34
CA LEU A 158 32.64 -30.53 12.42
C LEU A 158 33.94 -29.74 12.51
N LYS A 159 35.11 -30.36 12.31
CA LYS A 159 36.41 -29.64 12.24
C LYS A 159 36.46 -28.68 11.07
N GLU A 160 35.93 -29.04 9.92
CA GLU A 160 35.83 -28.15 8.77
C GLU A 160 34.83 -26.98 9.04
N GLN A 161 33.71 -27.26 9.72
CA GLN A 161 32.79 -26.22 10.15
C GLN A 161 33.45 -25.23 11.12
N LEU A 162 34.17 -25.74 12.12
CA LEU A 162 34.94 -24.90 13.05
C LEU A 162 35.97 -24.05 12.31
N ARG A 163 36.67 -24.63 11.34
CA ARG A 163 37.66 -23.89 10.54
C ARG A 163 37.04 -22.73 9.79
N ARG A 164 35.85 -22.92 9.20
CA ARG A 164 35.08 -21.86 8.51
C ARG A 164 34.67 -20.78 9.49
N ILE A 165 34.12 -21.14 10.64
CA ILE A 165 33.72 -20.17 11.68
C ILE A 165 34.94 -19.38 12.15
N LYS A 166 36.11 -20.03 12.41
CA LYS A 166 37.34 -19.33 12.77
C LYS A 166 37.80 -18.37 11.66
N GLN A 167 37.69 -18.74 10.37
CA GLN A 167 38.01 -17.85 9.23
C GLN A 167 37.09 -16.65 9.19
N ASP A 168 35.76 -16.85 9.33
CA ASP A 168 34.77 -15.76 9.36
C ASP A 168 35.00 -14.80 10.54
N TYR A 169 35.35 -15.36 11.72
CA TYR A 169 35.72 -14.56 12.88
C TYR A 169 36.94 -13.68 12.61
N TYR A 170 38.04 -14.26 12.09
CA TYR A 170 39.26 -13.49 11.80
C TYR A 170 39.04 -12.45 10.70
N ALA A 171 38.19 -12.74 9.72
CA ALA A 171 37.85 -11.77 8.67
C ALA A 171 37.09 -10.55 9.23
N LYS A 172 36.32 -10.73 10.30
CA LYS A 172 35.49 -9.67 10.93
C LYS A 172 36.02 -9.27 12.32
N GLN A 173 37.26 -9.61 12.64
CA GLN A 173 37.84 -9.39 13.99
C GLN A 173 37.80 -7.92 14.42
N GLY A 174 37.92 -6.97 13.48
CA GLY A 174 37.84 -5.54 13.76
C GLY A 174 36.48 -5.14 14.37
N ASP A 175 35.40 -5.72 13.91
CA ASP A 175 34.05 -5.43 14.38
C ASP A 175 33.70 -6.17 15.69
N LEU A 176 34.45 -7.24 15.99
CA LEU A 176 34.20 -8.14 17.12
C LEU A 176 35.14 -7.91 18.32
N VAL A 177 35.91 -6.84 18.34
CA VAL A 177 36.91 -6.53 19.39
C VAL A 177 36.30 -6.59 20.79
N MET A 178 35.08 -6.06 20.96
CA MET A 178 34.38 -6.01 22.23
C MET A 178 34.12 -7.40 22.86
N ILE A 179 33.96 -8.44 22.03
CA ILE A 179 33.62 -9.80 22.44
C ILE A 179 34.70 -10.84 22.13
N ALA A 180 35.90 -10.38 21.74
CA ALA A 180 37.03 -11.25 21.38
C ALA A 180 37.33 -12.29 22.47
N SER A 181 37.37 -11.88 23.75
CA SER A 181 37.60 -12.77 24.89
C SER A 181 36.53 -13.88 25.04
N SER A 182 35.33 -13.64 24.56
CA SER A 182 34.24 -14.63 24.60
C SER A 182 34.42 -15.68 23.50
N PHE A 183 34.87 -15.27 22.31
CA PHE A 183 35.25 -16.18 21.24
C PHE A 183 36.44 -17.07 21.64
N ASP A 184 37.49 -16.49 22.27
CA ASP A 184 38.63 -17.26 22.74
C ASP A 184 38.21 -18.36 23.73
N LYS A 185 37.29 -18.05 24.66
CA LYS A 185 36.76 -19.04 25.60
C LYS A 185 35.98 -20.15 24.92
N ILE A 186 35.14 -19.80 23.93
CA ILE A 186 34.31 -20.79 23.21
C ILE A 186 35.19 -21.65 22.32
N PHE A 187 36.16 -21.08 21.60
CA PHE A 187 37.09 -21.86 20.79
C PHE A 187 37.91 -22.81 21.67
N SER A 188 38.40 -22.37 22.84
CA SER A 188 39.09 -23.23 23.81
C SER A 188 38.16 -24.35 24.33
N LEU A 189 36.88 -24.08 24.59
CA LEU A 189 35.91 -25.08 24.98
C LEU A 189 35.67 -26.14 23.85
N ILE A 190 35.54 -25.67 22.61
CA ILE A 190 35.34 -26.56 21.46
C ILE A 190 36.62 -27.42 21.25
N ASP A 191 37.80 -26.81 21.32
CA ASP A 191 39.09 -27.54 21.17
C ASP A 191 39.22 -28.57 22.28
N ALA A 192 38.91 -28.28 23.56
CA ALA A 192 38.88 -29.23 24.67
C ALA A 192 37.90 -30.41 24.43
N LYS A 193 36.71 -30.14 23.88
CA LYS A 193 35.74 -31.18 23.54
C LYS A 193 36.24 -32.08 22.38
N PHE A 194 36.98 -31.53 21.43
CA PHE A 194 37.65 -32.35 20.42
C PHE A 194 38.77 -33.19 21.01
N ASP A 195 39.54 -32.71 21.99
CA ASP A 195 40.54 -33.49 22.71
C ASP A 195 39.88 -34.63 23.51
N ASP A 196 38.76 -34.40 24.19
CA ASP A 196 37.96 -35.43 24.82
C ASP A 196 37.50 -36.50 23.80
N PHE A 197 36.96 -36.05 22.67
CA PHE A 197 36.54 -36.92 21.57
C PHE A 197 37.73 -37.79 21.06
N GLU A 198 38.89 -37.20 20.81
CA GLU A 198 40.08 -37.91 20.36
C GLU A 198 40.54 -38.95 21.40
N THR A 199 40.47 -38.62 22.70
CA THR A 199 40.78 -39.57 23.79
C THR A 199 39.84 -40.75 23.80
N PHE A 200 38.52 -40.55 23.58
CA PHE A 200 37.56 -41.65 23.47
C PHE A 200 37.79 -42.50 22.19
N VAL A 201 38.12 -41.88 21.07
CA VAL A 201 38.45 -42.60 19.83
C VAL A 201 39.72 -43.43 19.98
N GLU A 202 40.78 -42.87 20.59
CA GLU A 202 42.03 -43.61 20.88
C GLU A 202 41.81 -44.80 21.82
N SER A 203 40.87 -44.63 22.78
CA SER A 203 40.47 -45.69 23.69
C SER A 203 39.47 -46.66 23.08
N ALA A 204 39.08 -46.47 21.80
CA ALA A 204 38.04 -47.19 21.07
C ALA A 204 36.67 -47.25 21.79
N GLN A 205 36.37 -46.21 22.53
CA GLN A 205 35.08 -45.97 23.19
C GLN A 205 34.18 -45.13 22.21
N TYR A 206 33.79 -45.76 21.11
CA TYR A 206 33.08 -45.05 20.02
C TYR A 206 31.68 -44.57 20.42
N ASP A 207 31.02 -45.26 21.37
CA ASP A 207 29.73 -44.82 21.88
C ASP A 207 29.86 -43.50 22.67
N ASP A 208 30.89 -43.39 23.51
CA ASP A 208 31.19 -42.17 24.26
C ASP A 208 31.63 -41.02 23.31
N ALA A 209 32.46 -41.35 22.32
CA ALA A 209 32.85 -40.41 21.26
C ALA A 209 31.65 -39.88 20.48
N ASN A 210 30.70 -40.74 20.11
CA ASN A 210 29.46 -40.35 19.45
C ASN A 210 28.54 -39.47 20.30
N ASN A 211 28.61 -39.53 21.64
CA ASN A 211 27.84 -38.66 22.54
C ASN A 211 28.42 -37.24 22.59
N VAL A 212 29.74 -37.08 22.37
CA VAL A 212 30.41 -35.75 22.39
C VAL A 212 30.14 -34.98 21.10
N LEU A 213 30.05 -35.65 19.94
CA LEU A 213 29.87 -34.98 18.63
C LEU A 213 28.61 -34.08 18.53
N PRO A 214 27.42 -34.52 19.00
CA PRO A 214 26.23 -33.66 19.00
C PRO A 214 26.36 -32.42 19.87
N GLU A 215 27.14 -32.48 20.94
CA GLU A 215 27.41 -31.32 21.80
C GLU A 215 28.27 -30.30 21.07
N ILE A 216 29.32 -30.75 20.37
CA ILE A 216 30.17 -29.90 19.52
C ILE A 216 29.33 -29.30 18.39
N GLU A 217 28.52 -30.11 17.73
CA GLU A 217 27.65 -29.68 16.64
C GLU A 217 26.67 -28.57 17.10
N LYS A 218 26.04 -28.77 18.24
CA LYS A 218 25.13 -27.77 18.81
C LYS A 218 25.84 -26.44 19.08
N ILE A 219 27.05 -26.48 19.65
CA ILE A 219 27.83 -25.27 19.90
C ILE A 219 28.22 -24.59 18.58
N LEU A 220 28.72 -25.34 17.59
CA LEU A 220 29.10 -24.81 16.30
C LEU A 220 27.94 -24.22 15.54
N ASN A 221 26.78 -24.88 15.53
CA ASN A 221 25.57 -24.37 14.86
C ASN A 221 25.06 -23.07 15.53
N SER A 222 25.02 -23.02 16.87
CA SER A 222 24.67 -21.81 17.59
C SER A 222 25.64 -20.67 17.30
N LEU A 223 26.94 -20.97 17.28
CA LEU A 223 27.98 -19.98 16.99
C LEU A 223 27.91 -19.48 15.56
N ALA A 224 27.69 -20.39 14.59
CA ALA A 224 27.54 -20.01 13.18
C ALA A 224 26.33 -19.11 12.95
N GLN A 225 25.20 -19.41 13.60
CA GLN A 225 23.99 -18.57 13.56
C GLN A 225 24.26 -17.19 14.15
N SER A 226 24.88 -17.12 15.32
CA SER A 226 25.20 -15.85 15.98
C SER A 226 26.18 -14.99 15.16
N MET A 227 27.14 -15.61 14.47
CA MET A 227 28.12 -14.90 13.63
C MET A 227 27.52 -14.11 12.45
N VAL A 228 26.27 -14.36 12.09
CA VAL A 228 25.57 -13.58 11.06
C VAL A 228 25.24 -12.16 11.58
N GLU A 229 24.78 -12.06 12.82
CA GLU A 229 24.27 -10.83 13.43
C GLU A 229 25.30 -10.10 14.29
N LEU A 230 26.17 -10.85 14.98
CA LEU A 230 27.11 -10.32 15.97
C LEU A 230 27.98 -9.16 15.47
N PRO A 231 28.59 -9.18 14.27
CA PRO A 231 29.47 -8.09 13.83
C PRO A 231 28.71 -6.77 13.73
N ASN A 232 27.52 -6.80 13.12
CA ASN A 232 26.68 -5.62 13.01
C ASN A 232 26.23 -5.10 14.38
N LEU A 233 25.75 -6.00 15.26
CA LEU A 233 25.33 -5.62 16.60
C LEU A 233 26.48 -5.05 17.44
N CYS A 234 27.69 -5.60 17.32
CA CYS A 234 28.85 -5.06 18.00
C CYS A 234 29.18 -3.64 17.57
N VAL A 235 29.18 -3.35 16.27
CA VAL A 235 29.42 -1.99 15.74
C VAL A 235 28.31 -1.04 16.19
N LEU A 236 27.05 -1.48 16.14
CA LEU A 236 25.92 -0.66 16.61
C LEU A 236 26.05 -0.30 18.11
N VAL A 237 26.40 -1.29 18.95
CA VAL A 237 26.49 -1.11 20.40
C VAL A 237 27.78 -0.40 20.84
N SER A 238 28.92 -0.63 20.15
CA SER A 238 30.20 -0.01 20.54
C SER A 238 30.35 1.43 20.05
N ASP A 239 29.90 1.73 18.81
CA ASP A 239 30.22 2.98 18.14
C ASP A 239 28.99 3.76 17.69
N PHE A 240 28.10 3.15 16.92
CA PHE A 240 27.04 3.90 16.23
C PHE A 240 26.02 4.51 17.19
N VAL A 241 25.42 3.70 18.07
CA VAL A 241 24.40 4.17 19.02
C VAL A 241 24.99 5.09 20.10
N PRO A 242 26.18 4.81 20.69
CA PRO A 242 26.84 5.77 21.58
C PRO A 242 27.10 7.14 20.95
N ASN A 243 27.55 7.18 19.71
CA ASN A 243 27.75 8.43 18.98
C ASN A 243 26.43 9.19 18.78
N LYS A 244 25.37 8.49 18.38
CA LYS A 244 24.02 9.07 18.24
C LYS A 244 23.48 9.61 19.57
N LEU A 245 23.69 8.89 20.68
CA LEU A 245 23.33 9.38 22.03
C LEU A 245 24.14 10.63 22.40
N SER A 246 25.41 10.69 22.02
CA SER A 246 26.25 11.87 22.25
C SER A 246 25.79 13.06 21.40
N ASP A 247 25.40 12.82 20.15
CA ASP A 247 24.84 13.85 19.27
C ASP A 247 23.53 14.43 19.83
N LEU A 248 22.63 13.55 20.32
CA LEU A 248 21.41 13.97 20.98
C LEU A 248 21.69 14.81 22.24
N GLU A 249 22.62 14.37 23.07
CA GLU A 249 23.02 15.09 24.29
C GLU A 249 23.62 16.46 23.95
N ASN A 250 24.48 16.53 22.93
CA ASN A 250 25.07 17.77 22.45
C ASN A 250 24.01 18.74 21.88
N ALA A 251 23.04 18.21 21.13
CA ALA A 251 21.90 18.99 20.61
C ALA A 251 21.04 19.53 21.77
N TYR A 252 20.72 18.68 22.75
CA TYR A 252 19.97 19.07 23.94
C TYR A 252 20.69 20.17 24.74
N ASN A 253 21.98 19.97 25.03
CA ASN A 253 22.79 20.94 25.76
C ASN A 253 22.92 22.28 25.04
N ARG A 254 23.00 22.28 23.69
CA ARG A 254 23.02 23.50 22.89
C ARG A 254 21.71 24.26 23.03
N MET A 255 20.57 23.59 22.85
CA MET A 255 19.24 24.20 22.95
C MET A 255 18.97 24.71 24.37
N THR A 256 19.41 23.99 25.40
CA THR A 256 19.29 24.41 26.80
C THR A 256 20.10 25.69 27.07
N ARG A 257 21.31 25.80 26.52
CA ARG A 257 22.12 27.05 26.59
C ARG A 257 21.47 28.23 25.87
N GLU A 258 20.79 27.94 24.75
CA GLU A 258 19.98 28.93 24.00
C GLU A 258 18.62 29.23 24.68
N SER A 259 18.39 28.67 25.88
CA SER A 259 17.20 28.89 26.73
C SER A 259 15.89 28.37 26.15
N TYR A 260 15.91 27.33 25.30
CA TYR A 260 14.71 26.61 24.90
C TYR A 260 14.13 25.80 26.08
N PRO A 261 12.83 25.86 26.33
CA PRO A 261 12.19 25.14 27.41
C PRO A 261 11.86 23.69 27.01
N LEU A 262 12.83 22.77 27.20
CA LEU A 262 12.72 21.37 26.79
C LEU A 262 12.34 20.40 27.92
N HIS A 263 11.98 20.91 29.11
CA HIS A 263 11.71 20.07 30.30
C HIS A 263 10.56 19.06 30.08
N HIS A 264 9.60 19.39 29.22
CA HIS A 264 8.47 18.53 28.89
C HIS A 264 8.88 17.25 28.12
N LEU A 265 10.05 17.26 27.46
CA LEU A 265 10.56 16.12 26.70
C LEU A 265 11.29 15.09 27.57
N CYS A 266 11.65 15.43 28.82
CA CYS A 266 12.34 14.55 29.77
C CYS A 266 13.62 13.87 29.17
N VAL A 267 14.39 14.61 28.34
CA VAL A 267 15.51 14.09 27.56
C VAL A 267 16.59 13.47 28.44
N GLU A 268 16.92 14.10 29.59
CA GLU A 268 17.96 13.61 30.51
C GLU A 268 17.63 12.24 31.08
N THR A 269 16.35 12.03 31.44
CA THR A 269 15.88 10.73 31.96
C THR A 269 15.95 9.67 30.85
N ALA A 270 15.49 10.02 29.63
CA ALA A 270 15.56 9.14 28.47
C ALA A 270 17.00 8.76 28.10
N LEU A 271 17.95 9.71 28.13
CA LEU A 271 19.37 9.44 27.88
C LEU A 271 19.94 8.46 28.91
N LYS A 272 19.62 8.62 30.20
CA LYS A 272 20.05 7.71 31.26
C LYS A 272 19.51 6.29 31.05
N GLU A 273 18.22 6.16 30.72
CA GLU A 273 17.58 4.88 30.41
C GLU A 273 18.21 4.20 29.21
N MET A 274 18.40 4.94 28.12
CA MET A 274 18.99 4.41 26.89
C MET A 274 20.44 3.94 27.11
N ARG A 275 21.26 4.70 27.84
CA ARG A 275 22.62 4.29 28.22
C ARG A 275 22.65 3.04 29.10
N ALA A 276 21.76 2.97 30.07
CA ALA A 276 21.64 1.78 30.92
C ALA A 276 21.21 0.54 30.13
N THR A 277 20.34 0.71 29.17
CA THR A 277 19.88 -0.38 28.28
C THR A 277 21.02 -0.80 27.33
N LEU A 278 21.77 0.14 26.80
CA LEU A 278 22.93 -0.14 25.95
C LEU A 278 24.00 -0.95 26.68
N GLU A 279 24.27 -0.63 27.96
CA GLU A 279 25.18 -1.45 28.78
C GLU A 279 24.66 -2.88 29.00
N LYS A 280 23.35 -3.06 29.17
CA LYS A 280 22.77 -4.42 29.26
C LYS A 280 22.97 -5.18 27.93
N TYR A 281 22.80 -4.54 26.80
CA TYR A 281 23.05 -5.15 25.50
C TYR A 281 24.53 -5.49 25.32
N ARG A 282 25.44 -4.62 25.75
CA ARG A 282 26.89 -4.85 25.76
C ARG A 282 27.26 -6.09 26.59
N GLU A 283 26.68 -6.23 27.79
CA GLU A 283 26.86 -7.44 28.61
C GLU A 283 26.26 -8.69 27.98
N SER A 284 25.08 -8.61 27.36
CA SER A 284 24.46 -9.75 26.68
C SER A 284 25.30 -10.23 25.49
N LEU A 285 25.88 -9.31 24.71
CA LEU A 285 26.77 -9.64 23.62
C LEU A 285 28.06 -10.32 24.08
N LYS A 286 28.58 -10.03 25.28
CA LYS A 286 29.71 -10.77 25.87
C LYS A 286 29.41 -12.25 26.09
N TYR A 287 28.14 -12.60 26.27
CA TYR A 287 27.67 -13.98 26.34
C TYR A 287 27.19 -14.54 24.98
N LEU A 288 27.49 -13.82 23.89
CA LEU A 288 27.06 -14.13 22.51
C LEU A 288 25.55 -14.27 22.35
N ASN A 289 24.78 -13.68 23.25
CA ASN A 289 23.33 -13.65 23.16
C ASN A 289 22.89 -12.44 22.31
N VAL A 290 22.36 -12.71 21.13
CA VAL A 290 21.90 -11.71 20.15
C VAL A 290 20.39 -11.44 20.23
N HIS A 291 19.66 -12.24 21.02
CA HIS A 291 18.20 -12.27 20.99
C HIS A 291 17.57 -10.94 21.42
N GLY A 292 16.75 -10.33 20.56
CA GLY A 292 16.00 -9.10 20.82
C GLY A 292 16.85 -7.82 20.89
N ILE A 293 18.17 -7.90 20.65
CA ILE A 293 19.06 -6.72 20.71
C ILE A 293 18.82 -5.82 19.50
N GLN A 294 18.67 -6.37 18.30
CA GLN A 294 18.43 -5.60 17.08
C GLN A 294 17.18 -4.73 17.22
N ASP A 295 16.04 -5.33 17.59
CA ASP A 295 14.78 -4.61 17.76
C ASP A 295 14.88 -3.53 18.85
N GLY A 296 15.63 -3.82 19.91
CA GLY A 296 15.86 -2.87 20.98
C GLY A 296 16.71 -1.67 20.54
N LEU A 297 17.74 -1.89 19.72
CA LEU A 297 18.58 -0.83 19.15
C LEU A 297 17.80 0.01 18.14
N ASP A 298 16.99 -0.61 17.29
CA ASP A 298 16.16 0.09 16.32
C ASP A 298 15.12 0.99 17.01
N ASN A 299 14.49 0.48 18.08
CA ASN A 299 13.61 1.29 18.93
C ASN A 299 14.35 2.47 19.60
N MET A 300 15.59 2.25 20.02
CA MET A 300 16.41 3.31 20.61
C MET A 300 16.77 4.38 19.59
N LEU A 301 17.15 4.00 18.37
CA LEU A 301 17.47 4.92 17.27
C LEU A 301 16.23 5.74 16.87
N ASN A 302 15.07 5.09 16.75
CA ASN A 302 13.81 5.78 16.46
C ASN A 302 13.47 6.82 17.57
N ARG A 303 13.68 6.48 18.84
CA ARG A 303 13.49 7.44 19.95
C ARG A 303 14.45 8.63 19.87
N ILE A 304 15.71 8.39 19.47
CA ILE A 304 16.69 9.48 19.26
C ILE A 304 16.24 10.40 18.15
N ASP A 305 15.83 9.84 17.01
CA ASP A 305 15.35 10.62 15.86
C ASP A 305 14.08 11.41 16.20
N ASP A 306 13.16 10.84 16.98
CA ASP A 306 11.98 11.53 17.48
C ASP A 306 12.34 12.74 18.37
N PHE A 307 13.35 12.61 19.23
CA PHE A 307 13.81 13.76 20.03
C PHE A 307 14.44 14.85 19.15
N LEU A 308 15.28 14.49 18.19
CA LEU A 308 15.88 15.45 17.28
C LEU A 308 14.81 16.18 16.46
N LYS A 309 13.80 15.47 15.98
CA LYS A 309 12.65 16.06 15.29
C LYS A 309 11.89 17.05 16.17
N LYS A 310 11.61 16.67 17.42
CA LYS A 310 10.97 17.57 18.39
C LYS A 310 11.80 18.81 18.70
N PHE A 311 13.14 18.69 18.68
CA PHE A 311 14.01 19.85 18.83
C PHE A 311 13.90 20.81 17.65
N ASP A 312 13.78 20.30 16.45
CA ASP A 312 13.60 21.13 15.26
C ASP A 312 12.20 21.76 15.23
N GLU A 313 11.15 21.03 15.64
CA GLU A 313 9.81 21.57 15.83
C GLU A 313 9.80 22.73 16.84
N GLU A 314 10.51 22.62 17.96
CA GLU A 314 10.63 23.70 18.95
C GLU A 314 11.38 24.92 18.42
N LYS A 315 12.41 24.74 17.58
CA LYS A 315 13.11 25.86 16.92
C LYS A 315 12.20 26.60 15.94
N GLU A 316 11.49 25.83 15.11
CA GLU A 316 10.54 26.40 14.16
C GLU A 316 9.41 27.14 14.87
N ALA A 317 8.86 26.53 15.93
CA ALA A 317 7.85 27.15 16.77
C ALA A 317 8.34 28.45 17.41
N CYS A 318 9.59 28.47 17.90
CA CYS A 318 10.19 29.69 18.46
C CYS A 318 10.28 30.81 17.41
N LYS A 319 10.72 30.47 16.20
CA LYS A 319 10.81 31.42 15.09
C LYS A 319 9.43 31.97 14.73
N LEU A 320 8.47 31.09 14.52
CA LEU A 320 7.10 31.45 14.19
C LEU A 320 6.44 32.33 15.27
N PHE A 321 6.65 31.95 16.53
CA PHE A 321 6.14 32.74 17.66
C PHE A 321 6.71 34.15 17.68
N LYS A 322 8.02 34.32 17.54
CA LYS A 322 8.69 35.64 17.52
C LYS A 322 8.27 36.50 16.32
N GLU A 323 8.02 35.88 15.17
CA GLU A 323 7.62 36.58 13.95
C GLU A 323 6.15 37.08 14.01
N GLN A 324 5.25 36.28 14.58
CA GLN A 324 3.81 36.54 14.52
C GLN A 324 3.22 37.13 15.79
N ASN A 325 3.86 36.97 16.94
CA ASN A 325 3.32 37.41 18.22
C ASN A 325 2.88 38.88 18.19
N ASP A 326 3.74 39.80 17.77
CA ASP A 326 3.42 41.23 17.77
C ASP A 326 2.30 41.59 16.78
N SER A 327 2.23 40.89 15.67
CA SER A 327 1.14 41.02 14.69
C SER A 327 -0.20 40.59 15.28
N VAL A 328 -0.26 39.46 15.97
CA VAL A 328 -1.48 38.93 16.59
C VAL A 328 -1.97 39.89 17.69
N TYR A 329 -1.07 40.38 18.55
CA TYR A 329 -1.45 41.36 19.58
C TYR A 329 -1.93 42.69 18.98
N SER A 330 -1.31 43.15 17.88
CA SER A 330 -1.79 44.37 17.19
C SER A 330 -3.17 44.17 16.58
N THR A 331 -3.46 42.96 16.06
CA THR A 331 -4.78 42.60 15.54
C THR A 331 -5.84 42.60 16.62
N VAL A 332 -5.58 42.04 17.79
CA VAL A 332 -6.51 42.08 18.94
C VAL A 332 -6.83 43.53 19.35
N ASN A 333 -5.80 44.38 19.44
CA ASN A 333 -6.00 45.78 19.77
C ASN A 333 -6.78 46.53 18.66
N LEU A 334 -6.62 46.16 17.41
CA LEU A 334 -7.38 46.71 16.29
C LEU A 334 -8.86 46.33 16.37
N ILE A 335 -9.17 45.07 16.72
CA ILE A 335 -10.53 44.58 16.94
C ILE A 335 -11.24 45.41 18.00
N GLU A 336 -10.61 45.59 19.16
CA GLU A 336 -11.19 46.40 20.25
C GLU A 336 -11.53 47.83 19.79
N ARG A 337 -10.60 48.49 19.08
CA ARG A 337 -10.81 49.83 18.53
C ARG A 337 -11.91 49.87 17.48
N ARG A 338 -11.96 48.88 16.58
CA ARG A 338 -13.02 48.81 15.54
C ARG A 338 -14.39 48.60 16.17
N PHE A 339 -14.48 47.74 17.17
CA PHE A 339 -15.73 47.46 17.87
C PHE A 339 -16.23 48.68 18.64
N ILE A 340 -15.36 49.41 19.33
CA ILE A 340 -15.73 50.67 20.01
C ILE A 340 -16.27 51.68 18.99
N ARG A 341 -15.64 51.81 17.84
CA ARG A 341 -16.16 52.70 16.77
C ARG A 341 -17.54 52.26 16.31
N LEU A 342 -17.72 50.95 16.07
CA LEU A 342 -18.98 50.36 15.67
C LEU A 342 -20.09 50.68 16.70
N CYS A 343 -19.84 50.46 17.99
CA CYS A 343 -20.77 50.77 19.07
C CYS A 343 -21.14 52.26 19.12
N ASN A 344 -20.22 53.15 18.75
CA ASN A 344 -20.50 54.58 18.66
C ASN A 344 -21.31 54.96 17.41
N THR A 345 -21.13 54.26 16.29
CA THR A 345 -21.82 54.49 15.02
C THR A 345 -23.27 53.97 15.04
N ILE A 346 -23.52 52.84 15.71
CA ILE A 346 -24.85 52.21 15.78
C ILE A 346 -25.95 53.17 16.23
N PRO A 347 -25.82 53.98 17.32
CA PRO A 347 -26.87 54.96 17.74
C PRO A 347 -27.14 56.02 16.69
N GLU A 348 -26.12 56.49 15.95
CA GLU A 348 -26.26 57.47 14.90
C GLU A 348 -27.03 56.89 13.70
N VAL A 349 -26.64 55.69 13.27
CA VAL A 349 -27.30 54.96 12.18
C VAL A 349 -28.76 54.63 12.55
N SER A 350 -29.01 54.19 13.80
CA SER A 350 -30.35 53.83 14.27
C SER A 350 -31.34 55.02 14.33
N ARG A 351 -30.86 56.26 14.34
CA ARG A 351 -31.71 57.44 14.22
C ARG A 351 -32.23 57.64 12.80
N ILE A 352 -31.50 57.19 11.81
CA ILE A 352 -31.80 57.41 10.40
C ILE A 352 -32.38 56.11 9.76
N TYR A 353 -31.90 54.93 10.12
CA TYR A 353 -32.30 53.66 9.55
C TYR A 353 -32.72 52.65 10.63
N ILE A 354 -33.67 51.79 10.31
CA ILE A 354 -34.03 50.66 11.17
C ILE A 354 -33.00 49.56 10.95
N ILE A 355 -32.25 49.18 12.01
CA ILE A 355 -31.38 48.01 12.02
C ILE A 355 -32.25 46.82 12.38
N ASN A 356 -32.27 45.78 11.53
CA ASN A 356 -33.07 44.58 11.78
C ASN A 356 -32.56 43.78 12.99
N ASP A 357 -33.44 42.97 13.59
CA ASP A 357 -33.13 42.26 14.84
C ASP A 357 -32.05 41.17 14.67
N ALA A 358 -31.91 40.61 13.48
CA ALA A 358 -30.83 39.65 13.16
C ALA A 358 -29.45 40.33 13.29
N HIS A 359 -29.30 41.55 12.77
CA HIS A 359 -28.04 42.28 12.88
C HIS A 359 -27.79 42.84 14.28
N LYS A 360 -28.86 43.19 15.07
CA LYS A 360 -28.69 43.53 16.49
C LYS A 360 -28.16 42.31 17.29
N SER A 361 -28.68 41.09 17.03
CA SER A 361 -28.19 39.86 17.66
C SER A 361 -26.72 39.61 17.31
N LYS A 362 -26.32 39.86 16.07
CA LYS A 362 -24.94 39.72 15.61
C LYS A 362 -23.95 40.63 16.36
N VAL A 363 -24.35 41.84 16.72
CA VAL A 363 -23.53 42.72 17.56
C VAL A 363 -23.27 42.11 18.94
N ASN A 364 -24.27 41.47 19.55
CA ASN A 364 -24.12 40.80 20.83
C ASN A 364 -23.21 39.59 20.73
N GLU A 365 -23.27 38.84 19.60
CA GLU A 365 -22.36 37.75 19.31
C GLU A 365 -20.92 38.23 19.17
N ILE A 366 -20.69 39.28 18.40
CA ILE A 366 -19.39 39.95 18.26
C ILE A 366 -18.83 40.34 19.63
N GLN A 367 -19.66 40.98 20.51
CA GLN A 367 -19.24 41.34 21.86
C GLN A 367 -18.82 40.10 22.69
N THR A 368 -19.57 39.00 22.57
CA THR A 368 -19.26 37.75 23.27
C THR A 368 -17.95 37.17 22.77
N ASN A 369 -17.72 37.15 21.46
CA ASN A 369 -16.50 36.67 20.84
C ASN A 369 -15.28 37.54 21.21
N ILE A 370 -15.43 38.88 21.31
CA ILE A 370 -14.38 39.79 21.80
C ILE A 370 -14.01 39.46 23.24
N ASN A 371 -14.98 39.17 24.12
CA ASN A 371 -14.72 38.77 25.49
C ASN A 371 -13.94 37.43 25.53
N ARG A 372 -14.25 36.47 24.62
CA ARG A 372 -13.52 35.24 24.45
C ARG A 372 -12.07 35.48 23.98
N VAL A 373 -11.86 36.33 22.99
CA VAL A 373 -10.51 36.73 22.55
C VAL A 373 -9.72 37.37 23.68
N GLY A 374 -10.35 38.24 24.49
CA GLY A 374 -9.73 38.79 25.69
C GLY A 374 -9.34 37.75 26.74
N ALA A 375 -10.12 36.68 26.87
CA ALA A 375 -9.77 35.54 27.75
C ALA A 375 -8.60 34.72 27.18
N LEU A 376 -8.59 34.43 25.86
CA LEU A 376 -7.48 33.74 25.17
C LEU A 376 -6.19 34.56 25.27
N LYS A 377 -6.22 35.87 25.06
CA LYS A 377 -5.08 36.78 25.24
C LYS A 377 -4.50 36.65 26.64
N ARG A 378 -5.34 36.76 27.68
CA ARG A 378 -4.90 36.61 29.09
C ARG A 378 -4.32 35.25 29.38
N SER A 379 -4.88 34.18 28.78
CA SER A 379 -4.32 32.82 28.87
C SER A 379 -2.93 32.75 28.24
N LEU A 380 -2.73 33.32 27.06
CA LEU A 380 -1.42 33.37 26.39
C LEU A 380 -0.43 34.19 27.21
N ASP A 381 -0.83 35.37 27.73
CA ASP A 381 0.00 36.22 28.59
C ASP A 381 0.46 35.47 29.86
N THR A 382 -0.44 34.70 30.48
CA THR A 382 -0.13 33.88 31.65
C THR A 382 0.90 32.80 31.31
N PHE A 383 0.81 32.20 30.12
CA PHE A 383 1.78 31.20 29.63
C PHE A 383 3.15 31.82 29.34
N ILE A 384 3.19 32.97 28.71
CA ILE A 384 4.42 33.71 28.42
C ILE A 384 5.16 34.12 29.70
N HIS A 385 4.42 34.61 30.70
CA HIS A 385 4.98 35.15 31.95
C HIS A 385 5.03 34.10 33.09
N SER A 386 4.77 32.81 32.78
CA SER A 386 4.82 31.76 33.80
C SER A 386 6.23 31.59 34.37
N ASN A 387 6.35 31.25 35.65
CA ASN A 387 7.64 31.00 36.31
C ASN A 387 8.45 29.86 35.64
N ILE A 388 7.72 28.89 35.07
CA ILE A 388 8.30 27.81 34.27
C ILE A 388 8.04 28.18 32.80
N LYS A 389 9.11 28.45 32.05
CA LYS A 389 8.98 28.74 30.61
C LYS A 389 8.28 27.62 29.89
N GLN A 390 7.22 27.92 29.20
CA GLN A 390 6.44 26.96 28.45
C GLN A 390 7.10 26.67 27.09
N PRO A 391 6.92 25.44 26.52
CA PRO A 391 7.42 25.09 25.20
C PRO A 391 6.86 26.06 24.14
N TYR A 392 7.69 26.41 23.16
CA TYR A 392 7.25 27.28 22.07
C TYR A 392 6.17 26.64 21.20
N SER A 393 6.19 25.33 21.04
CA SER A 393 5.12 24.58 20.38
C SER A 393 3.76 24.82 21.04
N SER A 394 3.69 24.79 22.37
CA SER A 394 2.46 25.09 23.12
C SER A 394 2.05 26.56 23.04
N LEU A 395 3.02 27.49 23.00
CA LEU A 395 2.75 28.92 22.81
C LEU A 395 2.17 29.22 21.42
N VAL A 396 2.72 28.57 20.38
CA VAL A 396 2.22 28.72 19.00
C VAL A 396 0.79 28.20 18.85
N VAL A 397 0.44 27.06 19.49
CA VAL A 397 -0.93 26.56 19.49
C VAL A 397 -1.89 27.60 20.07
N LYS A 398 -1.59 28.16 21.24
CA LYS A 398 -2.42 29.19 21.85
C LYS A 398 -2.45 30.49 21.05
N MET A 399 -1.34 30.86 20.44
CA MET A 399 -1.27 32.04 19.55
C MET A 399 -2.15 31.84 18.30
N ASN A 400 -2.14 30.64 17.73
CA ASN A 400 -2.99 30.34 16.57
C ASN A 400 -4.48 30.33 16.94
N GLU A 401 -4.87 29.79 18.10
CA GLU A 401 -6.22 29.85 18.61
C GLU A 401 -6.69 31.32 18.76
N LEU A 402 -5.81 32.19 19.30
CA LEU A 402 -6.07 33.61 19.43
C LEU A 402 -6.19 34.32 18.07
N LYS A 403 -5.34 33.95 17.12
CA LYS A 403 -5.35 34.47 15.75
C LYS A 403 -6.64 34.09 15.01
N GLU A 404 -7.00 32.82 15.00
CA GLU A 404 -8.22 32.31 14.35
C GLU A 404 -9.49 32.99 14.92
N ALA A 405 -9.58 33.10 16.25
CA ALA A 405 -10.67 33.77 16.90
C ALA A 405 -10.72 35.29 16.55
N SER A 406 -9.54 35.90 16.39
CA SER A 406 -9.43 37.31 16.00
C SER A 406 -9.82 37.54 14.54
N ASP A 407 -9.37 36.67 13.63
CA ASP A 407 -9.68 36.75 12.20
C ASP A 407 -11.20 36.56 11.95
N SER A 408 -11.84 35.67 12.70
CA SER A 408 -13.30 35.50 12.67
C SER A 408 -14.04 36.79 13.06
N ILE A 409 -13.61 37.45 14.13
CA ILE A 409 -14.24 38.72 14.56
C ILE A 409 -14.02 39.85 13.54
N ILE A 410 -12.84 39.91 12.92
CA ILE A 410 -12.59 40.89 11.85
C ILE A 410 -13.57 40.69 10.71
N SER A 411 -13.79 39.47 10.28
CA SER A 411 -14.76 39.12 9.23
C SER A 411 -16.18 39.56 9.63
N ASP A 412 -16.60 39.27 10.87
CA ASP A 412 -17.91 39.67 11.38
C ASP A 412 -18.08 41.22 11.44
N LEU A 413 -17.02 41.94 11.84
CA LEU A 413 -17.01 43.39 11.87
C LEU A 413 -17.07 43.99 10.47
N ASP A 414 -16.34 43.40 9.50
CA ASP A 414 -16.34 43.89 8.12
C ASP A 414 -17.70 43.64 7.44
N GLU A 415 -18.32 42.49 7.71
CA GLU A 415 -19.67 42.17 7.25
C GLU A 415 -20.70 43.15 7.81
N PHE A 416 -20.63 43.44 9.12
CA PHE A 416 -21.53 44.37 9.74
C PHE A 416 -21.33 45.82 9.24
N ASN A 417 -20.09 46.26 9.05
CA ASN A 417 -19.79 47.55 8.46
C ASN A 417 -20.29 47.66 7.02
N SER A 418 -20.18 46.59 6.23
CA SER A 418 -20.73 46.51 4.88
C SER A 418 -22.25 46.64 4.89
N TYR A 419 -22.92 45.99 5.86
CA TYR A 419 -24.36 46.14 6.06
C TYR A 419 -24.75 47.57 6.37
N ILE A 420 -24.06 48.28 7.30
CA ILE A 420 -24.33 49.69 7.59
C ILE A 420 -24.13 50.55 6.34
N ALA A 421 -23.11 50.29 5.55
CA ALA A 421 -22.86 51.03 4.32
C ALA A 421 -23.94 50.77 3.26
N SER A 422 -24.47 49.53 3.18
CA SER A 422 -25.55 49.21 2.26
C SER A 422 -26.86 49.92 2.59
N LEU A 423 -27.20 50.10 3.88
CA LEU A 423 -28.40 50.84 4.28
C LEU A 423 -28.45 52.23 3.65
N LYS A 424 -27.31 52.94 3.65
CA LYS A 424 -27.20 54.26 3.02
C LYS A 424 -27.27 54.16 1.50
N SER A 425 -26.49 53.27 0.90
CA SER A 425 -26.45 53.09 -0.54
C SER A 425 -27.80 52.68 -1.12
N ASP A 426 -28.49 51.75 -0.45
CA ASP A 426 -29.79 51.24 -0.91
C ASP A 426 -30.88 52.31 -0.80
N SER A 427 -30.89 53.09 0.30
CA SER A 427 -31.84 54.20 0.43
C SER A 427 -31.61 55.29 -0.63
N GLU A 428 -30.35 55.65 -0.92
CA GLU A 428 -30.01 56.61 -2.00
C GLU A 428 -30.39 56.07 -3.38
N ALA A 429 -30.15 54.76 -3.60
CA ALA A 429 -30.56 54.10 -4.83
C ALA A 429 -32.09 54.08 -5.00
N ALA A 430 -32.81 53.76 -3.93
CA ALA A 430 -34.27 53.78 -3.93
C ALA A 430 -34.84 55.19 -4.23
N TYR A 431 -34.25 56.28 -3.68
CA TYR A 431 -34.62 57.65 -4.07
C TYR A 431 -34.42 57.90 -5.58
N LYS A 432 -33.30 57.54 -6.14
CA LYS A 432 -33.03 57.67 -7.58
C LYS A 432 -34.01 56.89 -8.43
N LEU A 433 -34.25 55.63 -8.04
CA LEU A 433 -35.20 54.76 -8.70
C LEU A 433 -36.61 55.28 -8.65
N LEU A 434 -37.08 55.81 -7.49
CA LEU A 434 -38.39 56.38 -7.33
C LEU A 434 -38.67 57.45 -8.41
N PHE A 435 -37.78 58.43 -8.60
CA PHE A 435 -37.95 59.46 -9.62
C PHE A 435 -37.84 58.89 -11.04
N THR A 436 -36.91 57.96 -11.28
CA THR A 436 -36.75 57.40 -12.60
C THR A 436 -37.98 56.61 -13.03
N PHE A 437 -38.52 55.76 -12.10
CA PHE A 437 -39.74 55.01 -12.38
C PHE A 437 -40.97 55.87 -12.49
N PHE A 438 -41.11 56.89 -11.63
CA PHE A 438 -42.20 57.83 -11.74
C PHE A 438 -42.26 58.50 -13.14
N ASP A 439 -41.11 58.97 -13.64
CA ASP A 439 -41.05 59.61 -14.95
C ASP A 439 -41.34 58.59 -16.09
N LYS A 440 -40.81 57.35 -15.97
CA LYS A 440 -41.05 56.26 -16.97
C LYS A 440 -42.51 55.84 -16.99
N VAL A 441 -43.10 55.55 -15.83
CA VAL A 441 -44.52 55.18 -15.70
C VAL A 441 -45.44 56.28 -16.24
N LYS A 442 -45.16 57.50 -15.88
CA LYS A 442 -45.92 58.65 -16.36
C LYS A 442 -45.82 58.87 -17.88
N LYS A 443 -44.63 58.61 -18.42
CA LYS A 443 -44.43 58.70 -19.87
C LYS A 443 -45.17 57.55 -20.58
N ALA A 444 -45.07 56.32 -20.08
CA ALA A 444 -45.77 55.15 -20.63
C ALA A 444 -47.31 55.35 -20.56
N GLU A 445 -47.83 55.81 -19.42
CA GLU A 445 -49.24 56.12 -19.25
C GLU A 445 -49.72 57.16 -20.28
N LYS A 446 -48.95 58.24 -20.48
CA LYS A 446 -49.27 59.27 -21.47
C LYS A 446 -49.26 58.66 -22.91
N GLU A 447 -48.26 57.85 -23.27
CA GLU A 447 -48.20 57.25 -24.58
C GLU A 447 -49.38 56.29 -24.84
N ILE A 448 -49.81 55.48 -23.85
CA ILE A 448 -50.99 54.64 -23.95
C ILE A 448 -52.29 55.48 -24.04
N ARG A 449 -52.43 56.58 -23.27
CA ARG A 449 -53.58 57.48 -23.35
C ARG A 449 -53.64 58.21 -24.68
N ASP A 450 -52.51 58.61 -25.25
CA ASP A 450 -52.48 59.31 -26.57
C ASP A 450 -52.94 58.37 -27.69
N ILE A 451 -52.83 57.06 -27.54
CA ILE A 451 -53.40 56.03 -28.45
C ILE A 451 -54.93 56.04 -28.38
N ASN A 452 -55.51 56.45 -27.26
CA ASN A 452 -56.95 56.69 -27.03
C ASN A 452 -57.86 55.45 -27.39
N ILE A 453 -57.48 54.29 -26.97
CA ILE A 453 -58.21 53.04 -27.18
C ILE A 453 -58.64 52.51 -25.82
N SER A 454 -59.96 52.37 -25.60
CA SER A 454 -60.52 51.99 -24.30
C SER A 454 -59.96 50.69 -23.80
N ARG A 455 -59.78 49.69 -24.64
CA ARG A 455 -59.31 48.33 -24.31
C ARG A 455 -57.84 48.32 -23.84
N LEU A 456 -56.96 49.14 -24.44
CA LEU A 456 -55.58 49.32 -24.03
C LEU A 456 -55.48 50.04 -22.70
N ASN A 457 -56.29 51.06 -22.50
CA ASN A 457 -56.38 51.81 -21.23
C ASN A 457 -56.86 50.88 -20.09
N GLU A 458 -57.84 50.02 -20.35
CA GLU A 458 -58.35 49.04 -19.36
C GLU A 458 -57.29 47.95 -19.05
N LYS A 459 -56.60 47.45 -20.08
CA LYS A 459 -55.56 46.39 -19.91
C LYS A 459 -54.42 46.79 -18.96
N TYR A 460 -53.95 48.02 -19.02
CA TYR A 460 -52.85 48.50 -18.20
C TYR A 460 -53.26 49.33 -17.00
N SER A 461 -54.55 49.63 -16.80
CA SER A 461 -55.07 50.50 -15.71
C SER A 461 -54.68 49.97 -14.34
N GLU A 462 -54.88 48.66 -14.09
CA GLU A 462 -54.55 48.05 -12.80
C GLU A 462 -53.05 48.09 -12.49
N ASP A 463 -52.20 47.94 -13.49
CA ASP A 463 -50.75 47.94 -13.33
C ASP A 463 -50.20 49.36 -13.11
N PHE A 464 -50.79 50.38 -13.75
CA PHE A 464 -50.50 51.77 -13.46
C PHE A 464 -50.95 52.19 -12.04
N ASP A 465 -52.14 51.79 -11.63
CA ASP A 465 -52.62 52.06 -10.28
C ASP A 465 -51.76 51.47 -9.21
N LYS A 466 -51.38 50.14 -9.38
CA LYS A 466 -50.43 49.47 -8.48
C LYS A 466 -49.04 50.11 -8.49
N SER A 467 -48.57 50.53 -9.68
CA SER A 467 -47.28 51.21 -9.79
C SER A 467 -47.25 52.49 -9.03
N TYR A 468 -48.32 53.36 -9.13
CA TYR A 468 -48.43 54.55 -8.37
C TYR A 468 -48.64 54.37 -6.86
N GLU A 469 -49.35 53.28 -6.46
CA GLU A 469 -49.45 52.88 -5.05
C GLU A 469 -48.08 52.46 -4.48
N LEU A 470 -47.32 51.69 -5.21
CA LEU A 470 -45.98 51.29 -4.80
C LEU A 470 -45.00 52.48 -4.77
N LEU A 471 -45.01 53.31 -5.79
CA LEU A 471 -44.23 54.57 -5.82
C LEU A 471 -44.51 55.45 -4.64
N ASN A 472 -45.81 55.64 -4.29
CA ASN A 472 -46.24 56.39 -3.12
C ASN A 472 -45.80 55.70 -1.81
N SER A 473 -45.90 54.38 -1.73
CA SER A 473 -45.48 53.64 -0.57
C SER A 473 -43.96 53.78 -0.35
N ILE A 474 -43.16 53.65 -1.42
CA ILE A 474 -41.69 53.87 -1.37
C ILE A 474 -41.37 55.30 -0.92
N TYR A 475 -42.08 56.29 -1.45
CA TYR A 475 -41.92 57.73 -1.06
C TYR A 475 -42.20 57.93 0.43
N GLU A 476 -43.31 57.41 0.95
CA GLU A 476 -43.66 57.52 2.36
C GLU A 476 -42.69 56.79 3.29
N LEU A 477 -42.23 55.61 2.89
CA LEU A 477 -41.22 54.86 3.64
C LEU A 477 -39.88 55.58 3.69
N LEU A 478 -39.46 56.20 2.59
CA LEU A 478 -38.21 56.97 2.52
C LEU A 478 -38.29 58.30 3.27
N ARG A 479 -39.47 58.86 3.44
CA ARG A 479 -39.72 60.13 4.19
C ARG A 479 -39.79 59.93 5.69
N LYS A 480 -40.20 58.70 6.11
CA LYS A 480 -40.37 58.34 7.53
C LYS A 480 -39.02 58.04 8.15
N CYS A 481 -38.64 58.75 9.22
CA CYS A 481 -37.44 58.42 9.99
C CYS A 481 -37.82 57.71 11.30
N PRO A 482 -37.10 56.57 11.63
CA PRO A 482 -36.06 55.93 10.89
C PRO A 482 -36.59 55.12 9.67
N ILE A 483 -35.80 55.13 8.59
CA ILE A 483 -36.12 54.48 7.31
C ILE A 483 -36.01 52.97 7.45
N ASP A 484 -37.04 52.23 7.03
CA ASP A 484 -37.02 50.77 6.92
C ASP A 484 -36.54 50.35 5.51
N VAL A 485 -35.23 50.20 5.35
CA VAL A 485 -34.61 49.90 4.06
C VAL A 485 -35.02 48.50 3.56
N ASP A 486 -35.28 47.56 4.46
CA ASP A 486 -35.73 46.21 4.08
C ASP A 486 -37.14 46.25 3.45
N GLN A 487 -38.05 47.09 4.00
CA GLN A 487 -39.37 47.29 3.39
C GLN A 487 -39.29 48.11 2.11
N VAL A 488 -38.43 49.11 2.06
CA VAL A 488 -38.19 49.89 0.82
C VAL A 488 -37.71 48.97 -0.29
N ASN A 489 -36.72 48.11 -0.04
CA ASN A 489 -36.20 47.19 -1.03
C ASN A 489 -37.25 46.16 -1.51
N LYS A 490 -38.14 45.70 -0.64
CA LYS A 490 -39.28 44.86 -1.04
C LYS A 490 -40.24 45.61 -1.96
N CYS A 491 -40.64 46.81 -1.61
CA CYS A 491 -41.52 47.61 -2.46
C CYS A 491 -40.85 47.93 -3.82
N VAL A 492 -39.55 48.19 -3.82
CA VAL A 492 -38.77 48.40 -5.08
C VAL A 492 -38.76 47.15 -5.92
N ALA A 493 -38.55 45.95 -5.34
CA ALA A 493 -38.60 44.69 -6.06
C ALA A 493 -40.00 44.44 -6.67
N GLU A 494 -41.07 44.65 -5.89
CA GLU A 494 -42.45 44.55 -6.37
C GLU A 494 -42.74 45.56 -7.49
N LEU A 495 -42.20 46.81 -7.37
CA LEU A 495 -42.33 47.79 -8.43
C LEU A 495 -41.65 47.36 -9.74
N TYR A 496 -40.50 46.74 -9.65
CA TYR A 496 -39.81 46.16 -10.82
C TYR A 496 -40.67 45.10 -11.52
N GLU A 497 -41.29 44.18 -10.74
CA GLU A 497 -42.16 43.15 -11.31
C GLU A 497 -43.41 43.75 -11.99
N VAL A 498 -44.09 44.67 -11.33
CA VAL A 498 -45.30 45.33 -11.89
C VAL A 498 -44.97 46.20 -13.10
N CYS A 499 -43.83 46.90 -13.07
CA CYS A 499 -43.46 47.78 -14.18
C CYS A 499 -42.82 47.04 -15.36
N ASN A 500 -42.39 45.78 -15.22
CA ASN A 500 -41.68 45.06 -16.26
C ASN A 500 -42.49 45.00 -17.55
N ASP A 501 -43.79 44.72 -17.46
CA ASP A 501 -44.70 44.62 -18.59
C ASP A 501 -45.08 46.00 -19.19
N ILE A 502 -45.17 47.04 -18.33
CA ILE A 502 -45.53 48.42 -18.75
C ILE A 502 -44.34 49.11 -19.42
N LEU A 503 -43.11 48.86 -18.92
CA LEU A 503 -41.90 49.52 -19.39
C LEU A 503 -41.16 48.74 -20.48
N ASP A 504 -41.72 47.66 -20.97
CA ASP A 504 -41.23 47.00 -22.16
C ASP A 504 -41.51 47.88 -23.38
N ASP A 505 -40.60 48.79 -23.65
CA ASP A 505 -40.67 49.76 -24.78
C ASP A 505 -40.96 49.04 -26.13
N GLY A 506 -40.62 47.70 -26.22
CA GLY A 506 -40.90 46.88 -27.36
C GLY A 506 -42.38 46.55 -27.55
N ALA A 507 -43.10 46.22 -26.45
CA ALA A 507 -44.51 45.86 -26.49
C ALA A 507 -45.39 47.06 -26.84
N ILE A 508 -45.16 48.21 -26.17
CA ILE A 508 -45.90 49.47 -26.44
C ILE A 508 -45.58 49.99 -27.84
N ALA A 509 -44.31 49.98 -28.26
CA ALA A 509 -43.91 50.40 -29.61
C ALA A 509 -44.48 49.45 -30.70
N GLN A 510 -44.60 48.14 -30.44
CA GLN A 510 -45.23 47.18 -31.33
C GLN A 510 -46.73 47.41 -31.45
N GLU A 511 -47.46 47.67 -30.34
CA GLU A 511 -48.88 48.02 -30.39
C GLU A 511 -49.10 49.36 -31.13
N HIS A 512 -48.27 50.36 -30.87
CA HIS A 512 -48.33 51.64 -31.60
C HIS A 512 -48.04 51.47 -33.11
N ASN A 513 -47.07 50.67 -33.51
CA ASN A 513 -46.78 50.34 -34.88
C ASN A 513 -47.96 49.61 -35.54
N MET A 514 -48.58 48.64 -34.84
CA MET A 514 -49.73 47.90 -35.35
C MET A 514 -50.94 48.81 -35.49
N MET A 515 -51.18 49.73 -34.55
CA MET A 515 -52.19 50.76 -34.62
C MET A 515 -52.01 51.62 -35.89
N THR A 516 -50.78 52.13 -36.10
CA THR A 516 -50.46 52.96 -37.28
C THR A 516 -50.63 52.22 -38.61
N LEU A 517 -50.21 50.96 -38.66
CA LEU A 517 -50.38 50.07 -39.82
C LEU A 517 -51.86 49.79 -40.09
N ALA A 518 -52.66 49.51 -39.07
CA ALA A 518 -54.11 49.29 -39.19
C ALA A 518 -54.84 50.55 -39.62
N GLU A 519 -54.53 51.70 -39.02
CA GLU A 519 -55.09 53.00 -39.43
C GLU A 519 -54.81 53.31 -40.89
N ASN A 520 -53.55 53.18 -41.31
CA ASN A 520 -53.17 53.38 -42.69
C ASN A 520 -53.89 52.40 -43.65
N ALA A 521 -53.98 51.14 -43.28
CA ALA A 521 -54.67 50.13 -44.09
C ALA A 521 -56.17 50.45 -44.22
N ILE A 522 -56.82 50.84 -43.13
CA ILE A 522 -58.24 51.25 -43.13
C ILE A 522 -58.39 52.51 -43.98
N MET A 523 -57.54 53.51 -43.83
CA MET A 523 -57.57 54.77 -44.62
C MET A 523 -57.44 54.51 -46.11
N TYR A 524 -56.52 53.60 -46.51
CA TYR A 524 -56.36 53.22 -47.89
C TYR A 524 -57.53 52.37 -48.41
N ALA A 525 -58.08 51.44 -47.62
CA ALA A 525 -59.23 50.63 -47.98
C ALA A 525 -60.50 51.45 -48.10
N ASN A 526 -60.66 52.50 -47.31
CA ASN A 526 -61.78 53.41 -47.33
C ASN A 526 -61.94 54.16 -48.65
N ARG A 527 -60.89 54.35 -49.41
CA ARG A 527 -60.96 54.95 -50.80
C ARG A 527 -61.75 54.11 -51.79
N GLY A 528 -61.85 52.78 -51.54
CA GLY A 528 -62.59 51.85 -52.39
C GLY A 528 -64.03 51.61 -51.92
N ARG A 529 -64.46 52.17 -50.78
CA ARG A 529 -65.74 51.96 -50.11
C ARG A 529 -66.96 52.28 -50.95
N SER A 530 -66.89 53.32 -51.79
CA SER A 530 -67.99 53.78 -52.66
C SER A 530 -68.25 52.94 -53.91
N HIS A 531 -67.35 51.94 -54.20
CA HIS A 531 -67.42 51.23 -55.46
C HIS A 531 -67.92 49.78 -55.37
N LEU A 532 -67.88 49.17 -54.15
CA LEU A 532 -68.26 47.77 -53.92
C LEU A 532 -68.81 47.59 -52.49
N SER A 533 -70.05 47.06 -52.37
CA SER A 533 -70.71 46.82 -51.10
C SER A 533 -69.97 45.85 -50.18
N ASP A 534 -69.24 44.89 -50.71
CA ASP A 534 -68.41 43.92 -49.94
C ASP A 534 -67.19 44.60 -49.30
N ILE A 535 -66.69 45.67 -49.87
CA ILE A 535 -65.57 46.46 -49.33
C ILE A 535 -66.05 47.30 -48.17
N ASP A 536 -67.29 47.85 -48.25
CA ASP A 536 -67.90 48.61 -47.18
C ASP A 536 -68.08 47.79 -45.89
N GLN A 537 -68.51 46.52 -46.01
CA GLN A 537 -68.60 45.59 -44.90
C GLN A 537 -67.21 45.30 -44.24
N LEU A 538 -66.22 45.00 -45.06
CA LEU A 538 -64.87 44.69 -44.56
C LEU A 538 -64.21 45.91 -43.88
N VAL A 539 -64.36 47.11 -44.46
CA VAL A 539 -63.85 48.36 -43.86
C VAL A 539 -64.58 48.68 -42.55
N SER A 540 -65.90 48.50 -42.49
CA SER A 540 -66.67 48.72 -41.27
C SER A 540 -66.32 47.72 -40.16
N GLN A 541 -66.05 46.48 -40.49
CA GLN A 541 -65.52 45.48 -39.56
C GLN A 541 -64.12 45.85 -39.07
N ALA A 542 -63.21 46.29 -39.97
CA ALA A 542 -61.87 46.73 -39.60
C ALA A 542 -61.90 47.96 -38.65
N GLU A 543 -62.80 48.93 -38.93
CA GLU A 543 -63.01 50.09 -38.04
C GLU A 543 -63.54 49.68 -36.65
N THR A 544 -64.38 48.64 -36.59
CA THR A 544 -64.86 48.12 -35.28
C THR A 544 -63.74 47.49 -34.52
N PHE A 545 -62.96 46.60 -35.13
CA PHE A 545 -61.81 45.96 -34.46
C PHE A 545 -60.78 47.00 -34.08
N PHE A 546 -60.57 48.06 -34.90
CA PHE A 546 -59.65 49.14 -34.54
C PHE A 546 -60.10 49.92 -33.33
N LYS A 547 -61.40 50.22 -33.20
CA LYS A 547 -62.02 50.89 -32.02
C LYS A 547 -61.94 49.98 -30.75
N ASP A 548 -62.05 48.68 -30.94
CA ASP A 548 -61.95 47.71 -29.85
C ASP A 548 -60.51 47.42 -29.45
N GLY A 549 -59.49 48.08 -30.13
CA GLY A 549 -58.09 47.90 -29.80
C GLY A 549 -57.46 46.63 -30.38
N GLU A 550 -58.16 45.91 -31.26
CA GLU A 550 -57.66 44.70 -31.92
C GLU A 550 -56.95 45.10 -33.22
N PHE A 551 -55.82 45.78 -33.11
CA PHE A 551 -55.11 46.36 -34.27
C PHE A 551 -54.65 45.34 -35.30
N GLU A 552 -54.18 44.18 -34.86
CA GLU A 552 -53.73 43.10 -35.75
C GLU A 552 -54.92 42.58 -36.59
N GLN A 553 -56.10 42.35 -35.98
CA GLN A 553 -57.30 41.93 -36.68
C GLN A 553 -57.79 43.01 -37.60
N ALA A 554 -57.80 44.27 -37.16
CA ALA A 554 -58.16 45.43 -37.99
C ALA A 554 -57.26 45.52 -39.23
N TYR A 555 -55.93 45.34 -39.06
CA TYR A 555 -54.96 45.36 -40.17
C TYR A 555 -55.21 44.24 -41.17
N ILE A 556 -55.43 43.00 -40.68
CA ILE A 556 -55.71 41.85 -41.53
C ILE A 556 -56.97 42.05 -42.37
N ILE A 557 -58.07 42.52 -41.74
CA ILE A 557 -59.36 42.75 -42.41
C ILE A 557 -59.25 43.90 -43.43
N ALA A 558 -58.62 45.01 -43.08
CA ALA A 558 -58.34 46.12 -43.99
C ALA A 558 -57.45 45.67 -45.17
N GLY A 559 -56.44 44.83 -44.88
CA GLY A 559 -55.59 44.24 -45.92
C GLY A 559 -56.35 43.34 -46.89
N ASN A 560 -57.31 42.58 -46.42
CA ASN A 560 -58.21 41.77 -47.28
C ASN A 560 -59.10 42.67 -48.14
N ALA A 561 -59.59 43.77 -47.63
CA ALA A 561 -60.33 44.79 -48.42
C ALA A 561 -59.41 45.37 -49.52
N LEU A 562 -58.17 45.72 -49.22
CA LEU A 562 -57.18 46.25 -50.18
C LEU A 562 -56.86 45.22 -51.26
N LYS A 563 -56.71 43.94 -50.96
CA LYS A 563 -56.51 42.87 -51.95
C LYS A 563 -57.68 42.76 -52.91
N LYS A 564 -58.91 42.85 -52.41
CA LYS A 564 -60.10 42.85 -53.25
C LYS A 564 -60.18 44.08 -54.18
N ILE A 565 -59.78 45.26 -53.69
CA ILE A 565 -59.69 46.50 -54.49
C ILE A 565 -58.68 46.32 -55.67
N ARG A 566 -57.52 45.76 -55.36
CA ARG A 566 -56.46 45.49 -56.40
C ARG A 566 -56.98 44.51 -57.42
N ALA A 567 -57.56 43.40 -57.01
CA ALA A 567 -58.09 42.39 -57.92
C ALA A 567 -59.16 42.92 -58.83
N ASN A 568 -59.99 43.87 -58.36
CA ASN A 568 -61.03 44.55 -59.19
C ASN A 568 -60.40 45.55 -60.21
N ASN A 569 -59.34 46.25 -59.83
CA ASN A 569 -58.63 47.23 -60.72
C ASN A 569 -57.77 46.53 -61.79
N GLU A 570 -57.35 45.25 -61.59
CA GLU A 570 -56.64 44.44 -62.54
C GLU A 570 -57.62 43.74 -63.56
N ASN A 571 -58.93 43.68 -63.23
CA ASN A 571 -59.96 43.13 -64.09
C ASN A 571 -60.77 44.21 -64.86
N GLN A 572 -60.47 45.50 -64.72
CA GLN A 572 -60.95 46.62 -65.51
C GLN A 572 -59.85 47.08 -66.45
#